data_39537d1c3a844e5025c2371987849ba5
#
_entry.id   39537d1c3a844e5025c2371987849ba5
#
_cell.length_a   1.000
_cell.length_b   1.000
_cell.length_c   1.000
_cell.angle_alpha   90.00
_cell.angle_beta   90.00
_cell.angle_gamma   90.00
#
_symmetry.space_group_name_H-M   'P 1'
#
loop_
_entity.id
_entity.type
_entity.pdbx_description
1 polymer ?
#
loop_
_entity_poly.entity_id
_entity_poly.type
_entity_poly.pdbx_seq_one_letter_code
_entity_poly.pdbx_strand_id
1 'polypeptide(L)'
;DLEQRAGRSLRQGNMNKTVKMFKYVTKGTFDAYNWGLVESKQKFIGQVMTGKSPARSIEDVDATALSYAEVKALATGDDRIREKMELDVQVAKLKMLKANHTSQQYEMQDKALKYYPNKIAETKLFIEALGKDLPIVQANPVKDDAFTMTVMGQTFTERKDAGEAIIKACMLMSDPEKPLDLGEYRGFPMQLHCDGSKFKITMKQNLTYTAELADDPVGNVTRINNVLEGMAEKIKAHEARLVTLEKEL
;
A
#
# COMPACT_ATOMS: atom_id res chain seq x y z
N ASP A 1 -35.14 19.10 -17.08
CA ASP A 1 -35.76 19.10 -18.36
C ASP A 1 -36.47 20.43 -18.72
N LEU A 2 -35.93 21.56 -18.19
CA LEU A 2 -36.44 22.90 -18.48
C LEU A 2 -36.17 23.31 -19.95
N GLU A 3 -35.05 22.91 -20.51
CA GLU A 3 -34.71 23.20 -21.93
C GLU A 3 -35.65 22.52 -22.92
N GLN A 4 -36.02 21.25 -22.62
CA GLN A 4 -37.01 20.57 -23.48
C GLN A 4 -38.40 21.21 -23.39
N ARG A 5 -38.79 21.69 -22.20
CA ARG A 5 -40.04 22.45 -22.06
C ARG A 5 -40.00 23.79 -22.81
N ALA A 6 -38.88 24.52 -22.67
CA ALA A 6 -38.65 25.76 -23.41
C ALA A 6 -38.61 25.52 -24.92
N GLY A 7 -37.88 24.47 -25.33
CA GLY A 7 -37.76 24.08 -26.73
C GLY A 7 -39.11 23.71 -27.40
N ARG A 8 -40.09 23.22 -26.63
CA ARG A 8 -41.44 22.98 -27.17
C ARG A 8 -42.15 24.25 -27.61
N SER A 9 -41.94 25.36 -26.90
CA SER A 9 -42.51 26.67 -27.23
C SER A 9 -41.78 27.37 -28.37
N LEU A 10 -40.52 26.96 -28.64
CA LEU A 10 -39.65 27.54 -29.67
C LEU A 10 -39.56 26.71 -30.94
N ARG A 11 -40.39 25.67 -31.11
CA ARG A 11 -40.38 24.78 -32.28
C ARG A 11 -40.77 25.50 -33.58
N GLN A 12 -40.27 24.95 -34.68
CA GLN A 12 -40.72 25.33 -36.03
C GLN A 12 -42.24 25.25 -36.12
N GLY A 13 -42.83 26.29 -36.63
CA GLY A 13 -44.30 26.47 -36.71
C GLY A 13 -44.86 27.47 -35.71
N ASN A 14 -44.06 28.00 -34.78
CA ASN A 14 -44.50 29.14 -33.97
C ASN A 14 -44.38 30.43 -34.78
N MET A 15 -45.52 31.05 -35.11
CA MET A 15 -45.58 32.28 -35.90
C MET A 15 -45.26 33.55 -35.07
N ASN A 16 -45.07 33.43 -33.75
CA ASN A 16 -44.75 34.57 -32.90
C ASN A 16 -43.25 34.87 -32.96
N LYS A 17 -42.89 36.13 -33.17
CA LYS A 17 -41.47 36.60 -33.18
C LYS A 17 -40.77 36.46 -31.83
N THR A 18 -41.52 36.49 -30.74
CA THR A 18 -40.98 36.40 -29.35
C THR A 18 -41.89 35.53 -28.50
N VAL A 19 -41.25 34.67 -27.65
CA VAL A 19 -41.95 33.85 -26.67
C VAL A 19 -41.48 34.29 -25.30
N LYS A 20 -42.43 34.63 -24.45
CA LYS A 20 -42.14 34.97 -23.02
C LYS A 20 -42.54 33.79 -22.15
N MET A 21 -41.55 33.26 -21.39
CA MET A 21 -41.78 32.21 -20.41
C MET A 21 -41.79 32.81 -19.00
N PHE A 22 -42.88 32.63 -18.29
CA PHE A 22 -43.03 33.07 -16.93
C PHE A 22 -42.88 31.88 -15.98
N LYS A 23 -42.01 32.01 -15.00
CA LYS A 23 -41.85 31.05 -13.90
C LYS A 23 -42.44 31.63 -12.64
N TYR A 24 -43.49 31.00 -12.13
CA TYR A 24 -44.15 31.42 -10.93
C TYR A 24 -43.52 30.69 -9.74
N VAL A 25 -43.12 31.46 -8.71
CA VAL A 25 -42.54 30.95 -7.49
C VAL A 25 -43.22 31.66 -6.32
N THR A 26 -43.76 30.90 -5.39
CA THR A 26 -44.35 31.46 -4.17
C THR A 26 -43.23 31.68 -3.14
N LYS A 27 -43.10 32.91 -2.66
CA LYS A 27 -42.10 33.29 -1.65
C LYS A 27 -42.35 32.54 -0.34
N GLY A 28 -41.29 31.94 0.25
CA GLY A 28 -41.40 31.20 1.51
C GLY A 28 -41.99 29.79 1.36
N THR A 29 -42.00 29.23 0.15
CA THR A 29 -42.47 27.86 -0.13
C THR A 29 -41.38 26.95 -0.65
N PHE A 30 -41.69 25.67 -0.68
CA PHE A 30 -40.84 24.62 -1.27
C PHE A 30 -40.51 24.86 -2.75
N ASP A 31 -41.31 25.58 -3.47
CA ASP A 31 -41.07 25.91 -4.87
C ASP A 31 -39.82 26.75 -5.06
N ALA A 32 -39.53 27.69 -4.17
CA ALA A 32 -38.33 28.51 -4.21
C ALA A 32 -37.06 27.64 -4.08
N TYR A 33 -37.11 26.67 -3.17
CA TYR A 33 -36.03 25.69 -3.00
C TYR A 33 -35.82 24.82 -4.24
N ASN A 34 -36.86 24.19 -4.75
CA ASN A 34 -36.80 23.36 -5.95
C ASN A 34 -36.24 24.12 -7.16
N TRP A 35 -36.63 25.37 -7.34
CA TRP A 35 -36.10 26.23 -8.40
C TRP A 35 -34.60 26.51 -8.22
N GLY A 36 -34.14 26.80 -6.99
CA GLY A 36 -32.74 26.99 -6.68
C GLY A 36 -31.91 25.75 -6.98
N LEU A 37 -32.41 24.57 -6.65
CA LEU A 37 -31.76 23.29 -6.94
C LEU A 37 -31.64 23.04 -8.44
N VAL A 38 -32.72 23.28 -9.20
CA VAL A 38 -32.72 23.14 -10.65
C VAL A 38 -31.77 24.12 -11.32
N GLU A 39 -31.71 25.36 -10.86
CA GLU A 39 -30.80 26.39 -11.35
C GLU A 39 -29.32 26.01 -11.09
N SER A 40 -29.01 25.53 -9.90
CA SER A 40 -27.66 25.05 -9.57
C SER A 40 -27.24 23.86 -10.42
N LYS A 41 -28.12 22.88 -10.64
CA LYS A 41 -27.86 21.74 -11.54
C LYS A 41 -27.67 22.21 -12.99
N GLN A 42 -28.44 23.15 -13.46
CA GLN A 42 -28.31 23.69 -14.82
C GLN A 42 -26.99 24.46 -15.01
N LYS A 43 -26.58 25.24 -13.99
CA LYS A 43 -25.30 25.94 -13.98
C LYS A 43 -24.13 24.95 -14.01
N PHE A 44 -24.21 23.87 -13.20
CA PHE A 44 -23.23 22.78 -13.20
C PHE A 44 -23.12 22.13 -14.59
N ILE A 45 -24.23 21.72 -15.19
CA ILE A 45 -24.26 21.12 -16.54
C ILE A 45 -23.64 22.10 -17.54
N GLY A 46 -23.98 23.37 -17.48
CA GLY A 46 -23.42 24.40 -18.36
C GLY A 46 -21.89 24.53 -18.21
N GLN A 47 -21.37 24.46 -16.99
CA GLN A 47 -19.94 24.50 -16.73
C GLN A 47 -19.22 23.27 -17.31
N VAL A 48 -19.77 22.07 -17.11
CA VAL A 48 -19.21 20.81 -17.66
C VAL A 48 -19.24 20.82 -19.20
N MET A 49 -20.36 21.19 -19.79
CA MET A 49 -20.54 21.17 -21.26
C MET A 49 -19.70 22.23 -21.98
N THR A 50 -19.44 23.38 -21.35
CA THR A 50 -18.65 24.45 -21.98
C THR A 50 -17.16 24.35 -21.72
N GLY A 51 -16.70 23.40 -20.87
CA GLY A 51 -15.29 23.21 -20.52
C GLY A 51 -14.65 24.42 -19.81
N LYS A 52 -15.43 25.39 -19.38
CA LYS A 52 -14.97 26.64 -18.71
C LYS A 52 -14.87 26.51 -17.19
N SER A 53 -14.77 25.30 -16.66
CA SER A 53 -14.57 25.12 -15.22
C SER A 53 -13.10 25.28 -14.86
N PRO A 54 -12.72 26.25 -14.03
CA PRO A 54 -11.35 26.44 -13.58
C PRO A 54 -10.92 25.45 -12.50
N ALA A 55 -11.84 24.63 -11.96
CA ALA A 55 -11.57 23.72 -10.85
C ALA A 55 -11.46 22.26 -11.31
N ARG A 56 -10.42 21.55 -10.82
CA ARG A 56 -10.23 20.10 -11.05
C ARG A 56 -11.25 19.21 -10.33
N SER A 57 -11.95 19.74 -9.33
CA SER A 57 -13.05 19.07 -8.65
C SER A 57 -14.20 20.06 -8.50
N ILE A 58 -15.39 19.66 -8.91
CA ILE A 58 -16.63 20.40 -8.71
C ILE A 58 -17.37 19.68 -7.61
N GLU A 59 -17.75 20.39 -6.55
CA GLU A 59 -18.59 19.81 -5.49
C GLU A 59 -19.90 19.32 -6.11
N ASP A 60 -20.26 18.07 -5.81
CA ASP A 60 -21.51 17.48 -6.29
C ASP A 60 -22.68 18.25 -5.71
N VAL A 61 -23.51 18.77 -6.58
CA VAL A 61 -24.71 19.55 -6.19
C VAL A 61 -25.70 18.70 -5.38
N ASP A 62 -25.64 17.37 -5.54
CA ASP A 62 -26.46 16.45 -4.75
C ASP A 62 -25.93 16.29 -3.31
N ALA A 63 -24.64 16.58 -3.04
CA ALA A 63 -24.09 16.63 -1.68
C ALA A 63 -24.55 17.86 -0.90
N THR A 64 -25.05 18.87 -1.60
CA THR A 64 -25.66 20.09 -1.03
C THR A 64 -27.19 20.00 -0.95
N ALA A 65 -27.77 18.81 -1.13
CA ALA A 65 -29.21 18.65 -0.89
C ALA A 65 -29.55 19.00 0.54
N LEU A 66 -30.28 20.10 0.72
CA LEU A 66 -30.73 20.59 2.02
C LEU A 66 -31.48 19.47 2.75
N SER A 67 -31.20 19.28 4.02
CA SER A 67 -31.96 18.36 4.86
C SER A 67 -33.43 18.79 4.95
N TYR A 68 -34.33 17.85 5.28
CA TYR A 68 -35.75 18.17 5.47
C TYR A 68 -35.97 19.35 6.43
N ALA A 69 -35.12 19.51 7.42
CA ALA A 69 -35.17 20.58 8.38
C ALA A 69 -34.83 21.95 7.76
N GLU A 70 -33.88 22.02 6.83
CA GLU A 70 -33.52 23.23 6.07
C GLU A 70 -34.64 23.68 5.16
N VAL A 71 -35.26 22.74 4.51
CA VAL A 71 -36.43 22.99 3.67
C VAL A 71 -37.57 23.53 4.51
N LYS A 72 -37.77 22.99 5.72
CA LYS A 72 -38.78 23.46 6.64
C LYS A 72 -38.48 24.87 7.17
N ALA A 73 -37.18 25.17 7.44
CA ALA A 73 -36.73 26.48 7.83
C ALA A 73 -36.99 27.56 6.77
N LEU A 74 -36.66 27.26 5.52
CA LEU A 74 -36.95 28.13 4.38
C LEU A 74 -38.44 28.32 4.15
N ALA A 75 -39.25 27.30 4.39
CA ALA A 75 -40.71 27.39 4.30
C ALA A 75 -41.35 28.22 5.40
N THR A 76 -40.77 28.21 6.61
CA THR A 76 -41.27 29.00 7.76
C THR A 76 -40.78 30.43 7.76
N GLY A 77 -39.69 30.74 7.01
CA GLY A 77 -39.12 32.10 6.94
C GLY A 77 -38.43 32.58 8.22
N ASP A 78 -38.06 31.66 9.12
CA ASP A 78 -37.35 31.98 10.37
C ASP A 78 -35.84 31.89 10.19
N ASP A 79 -35.16 33.03 10.09
CA ASP A 79 -33.70 33.11 9.86
C ASP A 79 -32.89 32.44 10.97
N ARG A 80 -33.42 32.32 12.20
CA ARG A 80 -32.74 31.66 13.32
C ARG A 80 -32.58 30.17 13.10
N ILE A 81 -33.48 29.54 12.36
CA ILE A 81 -33.40 28.12 12.04
C ILE A 81 -32.24 27.93 11.05
N ARG A 82 -32.06 28.82 10.09
CA ARG A 82 -30.94 28.80 9.15
C ARG A 82 -29.61 28.97 9.86
N GLU A 83 -29.49 29.97 10.73
CA GLU A 83 -28.28 30.22 11.53
C GLU A 83 -27.90 28.99 12.40
N LYS A 84 -28.89 28.40 13.08
CA LYS A 84 -28.68 27.19 13.85
C LYS A 84 -28.09 26.07 13.01
N MET A 85 -28.59 25.87 11.80
CA MET A 85 -28.14 24.79 10.92
C MET A 85 -26.70 25.02 10.39
N GLU A 86 -26.37 26.26 10.03
CA GLU A 86 -25.02 26.65 9.65
C GLU A 86 -24.04 26.37 10.81
N LEU A 87 -24.45 26.70 12.05
CA LEU A 87 -23.68 26.40 13.25
C LEU A 87 -23.57 24.90 13.52
N ASP A 88 -24.63 24.12 13.34
CA ASP A 88 -24.61 22.67 13.52
C ASP A 88 -23.65 22.00 12.53
N VAL A 89 -23.60 22.46 11.28
CA VAL A 89 -22.62 22.00 10.27
C VAL A 89 -21.19 22.35 10.69
N GLN A 90 -20.96 23.57 11.17
CA GLN A 90 -19.65 23.99 11.66
C GLN A 90 -19.19 23.13 12.87
N VAL A 91 -20.10 22.91 13.83
CA VAL A 91 -19.82 22.05 14.99
C VAL A 91 -19.51 20.61 14.57
N ALA A 92 -20.28 20.05 13.62
CA ALA A 92 -20.01 18.73 13.10
C ALA A 92 -18.61 18.64 12.43
N LYS A 93 -18.28 19.64 11.61
CA LYS A 93 -16.94 19.75 10.98
C LYS A 93 -15.82 19.83 12.02
N LEU A 94 -15.98 20.68 13.04
CA LEU A 94 -15.00 20.81 14.12
C LEU A 94 -14.84 19.53 14.94
N LYS A 95 -15.95 18.84 15.23
CA LYS A 95 -15.93 17.52 15.90
C LYS A 95 -15.14 16.48 15.09
N MET A 96 -15.37 16.45 13.78
CA MET A 96 -14.64 15.55 12.88
C MET A 96 -13.14 15.88 12.84
N LEU A 97 -12.76 17.16 12.73
CA LEU A 97 -11.37 17.59 12.77
C LEU A 97 -10.71 17.24 14.10
N LYS A 98 -11.41 17.45 15.24
CA LYS A 98 -10.92 17.04 16.56
C LYS A 98 -10.71 15.53 16.64
N ALA A 99 -11.66 14.73 16.16
CA ALA A 99 -11.55 13.28 16.17
C ALA A 99 -10.35 12.80 15.33
N ASN A 100 -10.16 13.37 14.13
CA ASN A 100 -9.03 13.07 13.26
C ASN A 100 -7.70 13.45 13.91
N HIS A 101 -7.61 14.63 14.51
CA HIS A 101 -6.40 15.05 15.23
C HIS A 101 -6.08 14.12 16.40
N THR A 102 -7.09 13.73 17.18
CA THR A 102 -6.92 12.80 18.30
C THR A 102 -6.46 11.43 17.81
N SER A 103 -7.02 10.92 16.70
CA SER A 103 -6.58 9.66 16.08
C SER A 103 -5.11 9.74 15.62
N GLN A 104 -4.72 10.84 14.96
CA GLN A 104 -3.33 11.06 14.57
C GLN A 104 -2.37 11.12 15.77
N GLN A 105 -2.78 11.75 16.87
CA GLN A 105 -1.99 11.74 18.11
C GLN A 105 -1.77 10.32 18.63
N TYR A 106 -2.82 9.49 18.68
CA TYR A 106 -2.70 8.11 19.13
C TYR A 106 -1.81 7.28 18.20
N GLU A 107 -1.93 7.46 16.88
CA GLU A 107 -1.04 6.80 15.92
C GLU A 107 0.43 7.20 16.11
N MET A 108 0.71 8.48 16.33
CA MET A 108 2.07 8.96 16.62
C MET A 108 2.59 8.39 17.94
N GLN A 109 1.74 8.36 18.97
CA GLN A 109 2.07 7.75 20.26
C GLN A 109 2.39 6.26 20.13
N ASP A 110 1.57 5.49 19.43
CA ASP A 110 1.81 4.06 19.20
C ASP A 110 3.08 3.83 18.37
N LYS A 111 3.37 4.67 17.39
CA LYS A 111 4.63 4.61 16.64
C LYS A 111 5.82 4.87 17.55
N ALA A 112 5.80 5.94 18.35
CA ALA A 112 6.91 6.29 19.23
C ALA A 112 7.12 5.30 20.37
N LEU A 113 6.05 4.80 21.00
CA LEU A 113 6.14 3.96 22.19
C LEU A 113 6.24 2.46 21.89
N LYS A 114 5.73 2.00 20.75
CA LYS A 114 5.68 0.57 20.43
C LYS A 114 6.43 0.24 19.13
N TYR A 115 6.08 0.89 18.02
CA TYR A 115 6.59 0.50 16.72
C TYR A 115 8.10 0.71 16.61
N TYR A 116 8.58 1.94 16.81
CA TYR A 116 10.01 2.25 16.69
C TYR A 116 10.89 1.51 17.69
N PRO A 117 10.58 1.47 18.99
CA PRO A 117 11.38 0.72 19.96
C PRO A 117 11.48 -0.77 19.62
N ASN A 118 10.37 -1.40 19.21
CA ASN A 118 10.37 -2.80 18.80
C ASN A 118 11.21 -3.02 17.53
N LYS A 119 11.06 -2.16 16.53
CA LYS A 119 11.84 -2.25 15.28
C LYS A 119 13.33 -2.01 15.49
N ILE A 120 13.69 -1.10 16.36
CA ILE A 120 15.07 -0.85 16.77
C ILE A 120 15.64 -2.09 17.46
N ALA A 121 14.91 -2.69 18.42
CA ALA A 121 15.33 -3.89 19.11
C ALA A 121 15.49 -5.09 18.17
N GLU A 122 14.52 -5.35 17.28
CA GLU A 122 14.59 -6.38 16.25
C GLU A 122 15.81 -6.18 15.32
N THR A 123 16.04 -4.94 14.88
CA THR A 123 17.16 -4.62 13.98
C THR A 123 18.51 -4.84 14.68
N LYS A 124 18.62 -4.45 15.95
CA LYS A 124 19.84 -4.68 16.76
C LYS A 124 20.11 -6.18 16.94
N LEU A 125 19.10 -6.96 17.27
CA LEU A 125 19.24 -8.42 17.39
C LEU A 125 19.64 -9.08 16.06
N PHE A 126 19.10 -8.58 14.96
CA PHE A 126 19.43 -9.08 13.64
C PHE A 126 20.89 -8.77 13.26
N ILE A 127 21.37 -7.56 13.53
CA ILE A 127 22.77 -7.15 13.32
C ILE A 127 23.71 -8.00 14.19
N GLU A 128 23.34 -8.22 15.45
CA GLU A 128 24.14 -9.05 16.37
C GLU A 128 24.25 -10.50 15.87
N ALA A 129 23.14 -11.07 15.41
CA ALA A 129 23.12 -12.42 14.86
C ALA A 129 23.95 -12.54 13.57
N LEU A 130 23.84 -11.55 12.64
CA LEU A 130 24.70 -11.46 11.47
C LEU A 130 26.20 -11.33 11.84
N GLY A 131 26.49 -10.53 12.87
CA GLY A 131 27.84 -10.35 13.39
C GLY A 131 28.45 -11.62 13.97
N LYS A 132 27.62 -12.55 14.46
CA LYS A 132 28.06 -13.88 14.92
C LYS A 132 28.28 -14.86 13.75
N ASP A 133 27.49 -14.73 12.67
CA ASP A 133 27.58 -15.61 11.52
C ASP A 133 28.70 -15.21 10.52
N LEU A 134 28.99 -13.91 10.40
CA LEU A 134 30.01 -13.39 9.49
C LEU A 134 31.43 -13.99 9.71
N PRO A 135 31.93 -14.13 10.95
CA PRO A 135 33.23 -14.77 11.20
C PRO A 135 33.31 -16.22 10.72
N ILE A 136 32.18 -16.95 10.73
CA ILE A 136 32.13 -18.34 10.25
C ILE A 136 32.39 -18.36 8.74
N VAL A 137 31.75 -17.47 7.99
CA VAL A 137 31.99 -17.32 6.55
C VAL A 137 33.43 -16.90 6.27
N GLN A 138 33.98 -15.97 7.05
CA GLN A 138 35.35 -15.48 6.89
C GLN A 138 36.41 -16.53 7.24
N ALA A 139 36.14 -17.40 8.20
CA ALA A 139 37.01 -18.51 8.56
C ALA A 139 37.06 -19.61 7.48
N ASN A 140 36.03 -19.68 6.63
CA ASN A 140 35.90 -20.64 5.53
C ASN A 140 35.85 -19.92 4.17
N PRO A 141 36.91 -19.21 3.75
CA PRO A 141 36.88 -18.45 2.50
C PRO A 141 36.91 -19.43 1.32
N VAL A 142 36.15 -19.12 0.28
CA VAL A 142 36.22 -19.84 -1.00
C VAL A 142 37.37 -19.24 -1.82
N LYS A 143 38.49 -19.92 -1.90
CA LYS A 143 39.52 -19.64 -2.90
C LYS A 143 39.18 -20.44 -4.15
N ASP A 144 39.39 -19.88 -5.34
CA ASP A 144 39.01 -20.53 -6.59
C ASP A 144 39.63 -21.93 -6.78
N ASP A 145 40.80 -22.15 -6.20
CA ASP A 145 41.51 -23.44 -6.23
C ASP A 145 41.22 -24.36 -5.03
N ALA A 146 40.34 -23.96 -4.10
CA ALA A 146 40.04 -24.72 -2.88
C ALA A 146 38.53 -24.72 -2.57
N PHE A 147 37.70 -24.85 -3.58
CA PHE A 147 36.26 -25.04 -3.37
C PHE A 147 35.99 -26.39 -2.72
N THR A 148 35.22 -26.41 -1.66
CA THR A 148 34.73 -27.62 -1.01
C THR A 148 33.29 -27.45 -0.57
N MET A 149 32.44 -28.41 -0.89
CA MET A 149 31.05 -28.47 -0.46
C MET A 149 30.67 -29.93 -0.20
N THR A 150 30.03 -30.18 0.93
CA THR A 150 29.51 -31.51 1.25
C THR A 150 28.04 -31.58 0.88
N VAL A 151 27.68 -32.53 0.00
CA VAL A 151 26.28 -32.77 -0.43
C VAL A 151 25.98 -34.25 -0.28
N MET A 152 24.93 -34.64 0.42
CA MET A 152 24.51 -36.02 0.66
C MET A 152 25.65 -36.91 1.19
N GLY A 153 26.48 -36.36 2.07
CA GLY A 153 27.63 -37.09 2.68
C GLY A 153 28.86 -37.23 1.78
N GLN A 154 28.84 -36.69 0.57
CA GLN A 154 30.01 -36.68 -0.36
C GLN A 154 30.58 -35.26 -0.42
N THR A 155 31.88 -35.13 -0.38
CA THR A 155 32.62 -33.88 -0.50
C THR A 155 33.03 -33.66 -1.96
N PHE A 156 32.63 -32.50 -2.50
CA PHE A 156 32.95 -32.10 -3.87
C PHE A 156 33.95 -30.95 -3.85
N THR A 157 34.88 -30.99 -4.80
CA THR A 157 35.90 -29.94 -4.99
C THR A 157 35.65 -29.11 -6.24
N GLU A 158 34.69 -29.51 -7.08
CA GLU A 158 34.28 -28.75 -8.24
C GLU A 158 32.84 -28.23 -8.09
N ARG A 159 32.64 -26.96 -8.47
CA ARG A 159 31.32 -26.31 -8.35
C ARG A 159 30.26 -26.99 -9.20
N LYS A 160 30.64 -27.51 -10.36
CA LYS A 160 29.76 -28.21 -11.29
C LYS A 160 29.22 -29.50 -10.66
N ASP A 161 30.11 -30.32 -10.15
CA ASP A 161 29.75 -31.62 -9.56
C ASP A 161 28.90 -31.46 -8.31
N ALA A 162 29.22 -30.46 -7.45
CA ALA A 162 28.41 -30.10 -6.28
C ALA A 162 27.01 -29.66 -6.69
N GLY A 163 26.92 -28.84 -7.75
CA GLY A 163 25.62 -28.36 -8.27
C GLY A 163 24.78 -29.48 -8.89
N GLU A 164 25.41 -30.41 -9.61
CA GLU A 164 24.74 -31.62 -10.15
C GLU A 164 24.23 -32.53 -9.01
N ALA A 165 25.00 -32.65 -7.93
CA ALA A 165 24.61 -33.42 -6.76
C ALA A 165 23.38 -32.76 -6.05
N ILE A 166 23.34 -31.43 -5.99
CA ILE A 166 22.17 -30.69 -5.45
C ILE A 166 20.94 -30.94 -6.33
N ILE A 167 21.05 -30.84 -7.65
CA ILE A 167 19.92 -31.11 -8.56
C ILE A 167 19.45 -32.56 -8.43
N LYS A 168 20.39 -33.50 -8.30
CA LYS A 168 20.06 -34.90 -8.06
C LYS A 168 19.32 -35.12 -6.75
N ALA A 169 19.70 -34.40 -5.69
CA ALA A 169 18.99 -34.42 -4.42
C ALA A 169 17.56 -33.89 -4.55
N CYS A 170 17.34 -32.84 -5.37
CA CYS A 170 15.98 -32.34 -5.66
C CYS A 170 15.13 -33.44 -6.33
N MET A 171 15.67 -34.21 -7.25
CA MET A 171 14.96 -35.31 -7.94
C MET A 171 14.69 -36.51 -7.01
N LEU A 172 15.53 -36.72 -6.00
CA LEU A 172 15.40 -37.80 -5.03
C LEU A 172 14.49 -37.47 -3.85
N MET A 173 14.07 -36.22 -3.73
CA MET A 173 13.18 -35.78 -2.65
C MET A 173 11.80 -36.42 -2.79
N SER A 174 11.50 -37.39 -1.93
CA SER A 174 10.25 -38.16 -1.97
C SER A 174 9.09 -37.48 -1.24
N ASP A 175 9.38 -36.61 -0.27
CA ASP A 175 8.36 -35.92 0.55
C ASP A 175 8.62 -34.40 0.49
N PRO A 176 7.83 -33.65 -0.28
CA PRO A 176 8.00 -32.21 -0.40
C PRO A 176 7.77 -31.41 0.90
N GLU A 177 7.03 -31.99 1.85
CA GLU A 177 6.72 -31.32 3.11
C GLU A 177 7.84 -31.43 4.15
N LYS A 178 8.75 -32.38 3.97
CA LYS A 178 9.88 -32.57 4.89
C LYS A 178 11.19 -32.04 4.32
N PRO A 179 11.92 -31.22 5.09
CA PRO A 179 13.25 -30.78 4.67
C PRO A 179 14.21 -31.98 4.56
N LEU A 180 15.03 -31.98 3.53
CA LEU A 180 16.09 -32.98 3.33
C LEU A 180 17.44 -32.35 3.74
N ASP A 181 18.17 -33.01 4.65
CA ASP A 181 19.51 -32.57 5.01
C ASP A 181 20.47 -32.83 3.85
N LEU A 182 21.06 -31.77 3.33
CA LEU A 182 21.97 -31.82 2.19
C LEU A 182 23.43 -31.99 2.62
N GLY A 183 23.81 -31.48 3.78
CA GLY A 183 25.21 -31.45 4.23
C GLY A 183 25.64 -30.06 4.67
N GLU A 184 26.83 -29.64 4.32
CA GLU A 184 27.44 -28.43 4.84
C GLU A 184 28.20 -27.66 3.75
N TYR A 185 28.13 -26.33 3.82
CA TYR A 185 28.91 -25.41 3.00
C TYR A 185 29.40 -24.22 3.83
N ARG A 186 30.72 -23.99 3.82
CA ARG A 186 31.39 -22.89 4.56
C ARG A 186 31.01 -22.79 6.05
N GLY A 187 30.85 -23.96 6.73
CA GLY A 187 30.43 -24.00 8.13
C GLY A 187 28.93 -23.85 8.36
N PHE A 188 28.13 -23.83 7.30
CA PHE A 188 26.67 -23.73 7.40
C PHE A 188 26.01 -25.05 6.98
N PRO A 189 25.25 -25.70 7.84
CA PRO A 189 24.43 -26.84 7.48
C PRO A 189 23.35 -26.41 6.48
N MET A 190 23.17 -27.23 5.45
CA MET A 190 22.25 -26.99 4.34
C MET A 190 21.07 -27.95 4.40
N GLN A 191 19.87 -27.40 4.24
CA GLN A 191 18.63 -28.18 4.11
C GLN A 191 17.90 -27.80 2.83
N LEU A 192 17.44 -28.81 2.09
CA LEU A 192 16.64 -28.65 0.90
C LEU A 192 15.15 -28.63 1.28
N HIS A 193 14.43 -27.64 0.76
CA HIS A 193 12.99 -27.50 0.89
C HIS A 193 12.35 -27.43 -0.49
N CYS A 194 11.14 -27.98 -0.60
CA CYS A 194 10.29 -27.83 -1.77
C CYS A 194 9.08 -26.97 -1.40
N ASP A 195 8.81 -25.93 -2.19
CA ASP A 195 7.67 -25.04 -2.03
C ASP A 195 6.88 -25.03 -3.33
N GLY A 196 5.92 -25.94 -3.43
CA GLY A 196 5.19 -26.20 -4.67
C GLY A 196 6.07 -26.77 -5.77
N SER A 197 6.40 -25.94 -6.76
CA SER A 197 7.29 -26.33 -7.87
C SER A 197 8.72 -25.81 -7.75
N LYS A 198 9.04 -25.09 -6.67
CA LYS A 198 10.35 -24.45 -6.49
C LYS A 198 11.13 -25.10 -5.37
N PHE A 199 12.40 -25.35 -5.64
CA PHE A 199 13.34 -25.81 -4.64
C PHE A 199 14.12 -24.64 -4.06
N LYS A 200 14.39 -24.69 -2.75
CA LYS A 200 15.21 -23.72 -2.03
C LYS A 200 16.13 -24.43 -1.03
N ILE A 201 17.33 -23.92 -0.89
CA ILE A 201 18.25 -24.35 0.17
C ILE A 201 18.20 -23.34 1.29
N THR A 202 18.04 -23.81 2.52
CA THR A 202 18.19 -23.02 3.72
C THR A 202 19.49 -23.40 4.43
N MET A 203 20.22 -22.40 4.85
CA MET A 203 21.45 -22.54 5.62
C MET A 203 21.19 -21.88 7.00
N LYS A 204 21.34 -22.60 8.06
CA LYS A 204 20.97 -22.14 9.39
C LYS A 204 22.15 -22.13 10.35
N GLN A 205 22.41 -20.97 10.94
CA GLN A 205 23.27 -20.80 12.11
C GLN A 205 22.49 -19.93 13.13
N ASN A 206 22.98 -18.74 13.50
CA ASN A 206 22.21 -17.81 14.30
C ASN A 206 21.00 -17.24 13.52
N LEU A 207 21.15 -17.11 12.20
CA LEU A 207 20.07 -16.76 11.27
C LEU A 207 19.86 -17.85 10.23
N THR A 208 18.75 -17.73 9.50
CA THR A 208 18.42 -18.60 8.38
C THR A 208 18.65 -17.85 7.07
N TYR A 209 19.48 -18.40 6.22
CA TYR A 209 19.81 -17.88 4.89
C TYR A 209 19.20 -18.78 3.84
N THR A 210 18.51 -18.20 2.86
CA THR A 210 17.79 -18.96 1.83
C THR A 210 18.31 -18.61 0.45
N ALA A 211 18.59 -19.64 -0.34
CA ALA A 211 18.92 -19.54 -1.76
C ALA A 211 17.90 -20.33 -2.59
N GLU A 212 17.31 -19.68 -3.59
CA GLU A 212 16.43 -20.35 -4.55
C GLU A 212 17.27 -21.11 -5.57
N LEU A 213 16.83 -22.33 -5.91
CA LEU A 213 17.47 -23.17 -6.91
C LEU A 213 16.82 -23.02 -8.28
N ALA A 214 17.62 -23.24 -9.32
CA ALA A 214 17.20 -23.30 -10.72
C ALA A 214 17.85 -24.52 -11.40
N ASP A 215 17.64 -24.67 -12.70
CA ASP A 215 18.14 -25.81 -13.47
C ASP A 215 19.66 -25.78 -13.76
N ASP A 216 20.31 -24.65 -13.46
CA ASP A 216 21.76 -24.48 -13.67
C ASP A 216 22.57 -24.92 -12.44
N PRO A 217 23.37 -26.02 -12.54
CA PRO A 217 24.16 -26.53 -11.44
C PRO A 217 25.14 -25.50 -10.85
N VAL A 218 25.94 -24.87 -11.71
CA VAL A 218 26.95 -23.88 -11.28
C VAL A 218 26.32 -22.63 -10.73
N GLY A 219 25.21 -22.18 -11.35
CA GLY A 219 24.44 -21.04 -10.87
C GLY A 219 23.83 -21.27 -9.48
N ASN A 220 23.45 -22.50 -9.15
CA ASN A 220 22.94 -22.85 -7.82
C ASN A 220 24.00 -22.65 -6.73
N VAL A 221 25.21 -23.19 -6.96
CA VAL A 221 26.34 -23.02 -6.05
C VAL A 221 26.72 -21.55 -5.91
N THR A 222 26.70 -20.80 -7.01
CA THR A 222 26.96 -19.35 -7.00
C THR A 222 25.91 -18.59 -6.18
N ARG A 223 24.60 -18.91 -6.31
CA ARG A 223 23.54 -18.28 -5.52
C ARG A 223 23.71 -18.57 -4.02
N ILE A 224 24.02 -19.82 -3.66
CA ILE A 224 24.29 -20.22 -2.28
C ILE A 224 25.47 -19.39 -1.72
N ASN A 225 26.57 -19.31 -2.48
CA ASN A 225 27.74 -18.53 -2.07
C ASN A 225 27.43 -17.02 -1.91
N ASN A 226 26.74 -16.43 -2.87
CA ASN A 226 26.40 -15.00 -2.85
C ASN A 226 25.52 -14.62 -1.66
N VAL A 227 24.63 -15.51 -1.21
CA VAL A 227 23.80 -15.27 -0.01
C VAL A 227 24.68 -15.14 1.24
N LEU A 228 25.75 -15.95 1.33
CA LEU A 228 26.71 -15.93 2.45
C LEU A 228 27.66 -14.72 2.34
N GLU A 229 28.18 -14.43 1.16
CA GLU A 229 29.09 -13.28 0.96
C GLU A 229 28.41 -11.93 1.14
N GLY A 230 27.11 -11.84 0.86
CA GLY A 230 26.32 -10.62 1.05
C GLY A 230 26.07 -10.22 2.51
N MET A 231 26.56 -11.00 3.51
CA MET A 231 26.31 -10.70 4.93
C MET A 231 26.91 -9.37 5.37
N ALA A 232 28.13 -9.05 4.94
CA ALA A 232 28.80 -7.79 5.33
C ALA A 232 28.03 -6.56 4.81
N GLU A 233 27.50 -6.65 3.59
CA GLU A 233 26.64 -5.58 3.02
C GLU A 233 25.31 -5.46 3.74
N LYS A 234 24.71 -6.59 4.13
CA LYS A 234 23.49 -6.62 4.92
C LYS A 234 23.67 -5.96 6.28
N ILE A 235 24.80 -6.21 6.96
CA ILE A 235 25.11 -5.55 8.24
C ILE A 235 25.13 -4.04 8.05
N LYS A 236 25.89 -3.52 7.08
CA LYS A 236 25.95 -2.07 6.77
C LYS A 236 24.57 -1.48 6.43
N ALA A 237 23.78 -2.19 5.67
CA ALA A 237 22.42 -1.75 5.31
C ALA A 237 21.51 -1.68 6.54
N HIS A 238 21.58 -2.66 7.43
CA HIS A 238 20.79 -2.67 8.66
C HIS A 238 21.28 -1.64 9.69
N GLU A 239 22.59 -1.38 9.77
CA GLU A 239 23.16 -0.30 10.58
C GLU A 239 22.66 1.08 10.09
N ALA A 240 22.69 1.33 8.78
CA ALA A 240 22.15 2.55 8.21
C ALA A 240 20.64 2.72 8.49
N ARG A 241 19.86 1.61 8.40
CA ARG A 241 18.45 1.59 8.76
C ARG A 241 18.23 1.87 10.25
N LEU A 242 19.08 1.33 11.13
CA LEU A 242 19.00 1.56 12.55
C LEU A 242 19.15 3.05 12.87
N VAL A 243 20.16 3.72 12.29
CA VAL A 243 20.35 5.16 12.42
C VAL A 243 19.12 5.96 11.95
N THR A 244 18.45 5.51 10.89
CA THR A 244 17.21 6.15 10.41
C THR A 244 16.09 5.98 11.41
N LEU A 245 15.86 4.76 11.91
CA LEU A 245 14.83 4.47 12.91
C LEU A 245 15.03 5.23 14.22
N GLU A 246 16.28 5.39 14.66
CA GLU A 246 16.64 6.15 15.87
C GLU A 246 16.45 7.68 15.68
N LYS A 247 16.47 8.17 14.46
CA LYS A 247 16.16 9.59 14.16
C LYS A 247 14.66 9.87 14.02
N GLU A 248 13.90 8.84 13.64
CA GLU A 248 12.44 8.96 13.49
C GLU A 248 11.70 8.79 14.83
N LEU A 249 12.37 8.21 15.85
CA LEU A 249 11.89 8.10 17.23
C LEU A 249 12.00 9.43 17.97
#